data_b88ac8fb508ede852b2cb1911cd2bd9c
#
_entry.id   b88ac8fb508ede852b2cb1911cd2bd9c
#
_cell.length_a   1.000
_cell.length_b   1.000
_cell.length_c   1.000
_cell.angle_alpha   90.00
_cell.angle_beta   90.00
_cell.angle_gamma   90.00
#
_symmetry.space_group_name_H-M   'P 1'
#
loop_
_entity.id
_entity.type
_entity.pdbx_description
1 polymer ?
#
loop_
_entity_poly.entity_id
_entity_poly.type
_entity_poly.pdbx_seq_one_letter_code
_entity_poly.pdbx_strand_id
1 'polypeptide(L)'
;MKKKAKQIAKVMSNDSLKVVAQMIVDEAKGVRYEVYADGSSKNNKCGCGWIVLHKGAIIKSGKYTFIITKVNNSVRAEIRAVIQALGDCPPLCSVDVYVDCQVAIERIQACRLGDLQPIYNKVAKGKTIRYHWVKAHRGNMYNEMVDSLAFSAIES
;
A
#
# COMPACT_ATOMS: atom_id res chain seq x y z
N MET A 1 -7.53 -3.70 16.97
CA MET A 1 -8.87 -4.14 16.49
C MET A 1 -9.12 -5.63 16.67
N LYS A 2 -8.22 -6.54 16.28
CA LYS A 2 -8.43 -7.99 16.44
C LYS A 2 -8.59 -8.45 17.91
N LYS A 3 -7.84 -7.88 18.85
CA LYS A 3 -7.95 -8.20 20.29
C LYS A 3 -9.28 -7.73 20.90
N LYS A 4 -9.73 -6.53 20.50
CA LYS A 4 -11.00 -5.96 20.97
C LYS A 4 -12.19 -6.75 20.45
N ALA A 5 -12.15 -7.17 19.17
CA ALA A 5 -13.19 -8.02 18.58
C ALA A 5 -13.27 -9.40 19.26
N LYS A 6 -12.13 -10.03 19.57
CA LYS A 6 -12.08 -11.30 20.29
C LYS A 6 -12.62 -11.19 21.72
N GLN A 7 -12.40 -10.09 22.38
CA GLN A 7 -12.88 -9.84 23.73
C GLN A 7 -14.40 -9.64 23.77
N ILE A 8 -14.96 -8.94 22.81
CA ILE A 8 -16.41 -8.77 22.63
C ILE A 8 -17.04 -10.12 22.30
N ALA A 9 -16.39 -10.94 21.46
CA ALA A 9 -16.86 -12.25 21.05
C ALA A 9 -17.10 -13.23 22.22
N LYS A 10 -16.39 -13.06 23.34
CA LYS A 10 -16.51 -13.93 24.51
C LYS A 10 -17.79 -13.72 25.33
N VAL A 11 -18.45 -12.55 25.19
CA VAL A 11 -19.58 -12.14 26.04
C VAL A 11 -20.87 -11.90 25.28
N MET A 12 -20.89 -12.09 23.97
CA MET A 12 -22.06 -11.80 23.13
C MET A 12 -22.63 -13.06 22.46
N SER A 13 -23.95 -13.06 22.21
CA SER A 13 -24.59 -14.09 21.41
C SER A 13 -24.06 -14.08 19.96
N ASN A 14 -24.23 -15.21 19.24
CA ASN A 14 -23.81 -15.31 17.84
C ASN A 14 -24.46 -14.25 16.95
N ASP A 15 -25.72 -13.89 17.16
CA ASP A 15 -26.41 -12.86 16.38
C ASP A 15 -25.86 -11.47 16.70
N SER A 16 -25.62 -11.18 17.97
CA SER A 16 -24.99 -9.93 18.40
C SER A 16 -23.58 -9.80 17.87
N LEU A 17 -22.84 -10.91 17.81
CA LEU A 17 -21.50 -10.98 17.23
C LEU A 17 -21.48 -10.59 15.74
N LYS A 18 -22.45 -11.12 14.96
CA LYS A 18 -22.57 -10.79 13.54
C LYS A 18 -22.85 -9.30 13.33
N VAL A 19 -23.70 -8.71 14.15
CA VAL A 19 -24.02 -7.28 14.08
C VAL A 19 -22.77 -6.44 14.39
N VAL A 20 -22.04 -6.74 15.46
CA VAL A 20 -20.82 -6.03 15.84
C VAL A 20 -19.73 -6.19 14.77
N ALA A 21 -19.56 -7.41 14.25
CA ALA A 21 -18.60 -7.66 13.18
C ALA A 21 -18.93 -6.83 11.93
N GLN A 22 -20.19 -6.73 11.54
CA GLN A 22 -20.63 -5.91 10.42
C GLN A 22 -20.39 -4.42 10.67
N MET A 23 -20.65 -3.94 11.89
CA MET A 23 -20.36 -2.55 12.26
C MET A 23 -18.86 -2.22 12.16
N ILE A 24 -17.99 -3.13 12.58
CA ILE A 24 -16.53 -2.97 12.46
C ILE A 24 -16.12 -2.91 11.00
N VAL A 25 -16.67 -3.77 10.15
CA VAL A 25 -16.41 -3.76 8.71
C VAL A 25 -16.89 -2.45 8.08
N ASP A 26 -18.07 -1.99 8.40
CA ASP A 26 -18.65 -0.77 7.86
C ASP A 26 -17.85 0.46 8.30
N GLU A 27 -17.42 0.51 9.53
CA GLU A 27 -16.56 1.57 10.07
C GLU A 27 -15.21 1.59 9.34
N ALA A 28 -14.57 0.44 9.16
CA ALA A 28 -13.30 0.33 8.44
C ALA A 28 -13.43 0.77 6.99
N LYS A 29 -14.52 0.41 6.30
CA LYS A 29 -14.79 0.83 4.92
C LYS A 29 -15.01 2.33 4.80
N GLY A 30 -15.57 2.97 5.83
CA GLY A 30 -15.77 4.41 5.89
C GLY A 30 -14.49 5.20 6.15
N VAL A 31 -13.44 4.54 6.64
CA VAL A 31 -12.17 5.19 6.94
C VAL A 31 -11.30 5.24 5.69
N ARG A 32 -10.89 6.46 5.31
CA ARG A 32 -10.08 6.70 4.13
C ARG A 32 -8.62 6.95 4.52
N TYR A 33 -7.74 6.26 3.82
CA TYR A 33 -6.29 6.44 3.91
C TYR A 33 -5.75 6.94 2.58
N GLU A 34 -4.61 7.61 2.63
CA GLU A 34 -3.86 7.99 1.45
C GLU A 34 -2.48 7.34 1.52
N VAL A 35 -2.01 6.85 0.39
CA VAL A 35 -0.71 6.21 0.27
C VAL A 35 0.06 6.87 -0.86
N TYR A 36 1.30 7.20 -0.59
CA TYR A 36 2.27 7.54 -1.62
C TYR A 36 3.33 6.44 -1.66
N ALA A 37 3.70 6.02 -2.85
CA ALA A 37 4.67 4.95 -3.04
C ALA A 37 5.55 5.26 -4.23
N ASP A 38 6.81 4.92 -4.14
CA ASP A 38 7.77 5.08 -5.23
C ASP A 38 8.78 3.94 -5.23
N GLY A 39 9.30 3.63 -6.40
CA GLY A 39 10.32 2.61 -6.60
C GLY A 39 11.49 3.17 -7.37
N SER A 40 12.68 2.70 -7.05
CA SER A 40 13.92 3.05 -7.73
C SER A 40 14.73 1.80 -8.01
N SER A 41 15.50 1.82 -9.08
CA SER A 41 16.41 0.72 -9.38
C SER A 41 17.75 1.25 -9.84
N LYS A 42 18.82 0.61 -9.37
CA LYS A 42 20.18 0.92 -9.79
C LYS A 42 21.00 -0.36 -9.75
N ASN A 43 21.61 -0.69 -10.90
CA ASN A 43 22.27 -1.97 -11.08
C ASN A 43 21.27 -3.09 -10.77
N ASN A 44 21.47 -4.10 -10.13
CA ASN A 44 20.50 -5.17 -9.86
C ASN A 44 19.73 -4.95 -8.55
N LYS A 45 19.76 -3.75 -8.01
CA LYS A 45 19.16 -3.41 -6.72
C LYS A 45 17.94 -2.53 -6.90
N CYS A 46 16.85 -2.90 -6.26
CA CYS A 46 15.60 -2.15 -6.24
C CYS A 46 15.33 -1.61 -4.84
N GLY A 47 14.91 -0.36 -4.78
CA GLY A 47 14.47 0.28 -3.56
C GLY A 47 13.02 0.71 -3.65
N CYS A 48 12.28 0.52 -2.58
CA CYS A 48 10.90 0.95 -2.44
C CYS A 48 10.80 1.93 -1.28
N GLY A 49 9.98 2.96 -1.46
CA GLY A 49 9.64 3.90 -0.40
C GLY A 49 8.14 4.13 -0.37
N TRP A 50 7.55 4.26 0.81
CA TRP A 50 6.12 4.53 0.94
C TRP A 50 5.80 5.28 2.23
N ILE A 51 4.69 6.01 2.19
CA ILE A 51 4.08 6.63 3.37
C ILE A 51 2.60 6.34 3.37
N VAL A 52 2.04 6.20 4.56
CA VAL A 52 0.60 6.05 4.77
C VAL A 52 0.10 7.25 5.57
N LEU A 53 -0.89 7.93 5.04
CA LEU A 53 -1.51 9.10 5.64
C LEU A 53 -2.93 8.79 6.07
N HIS A 54 -3.32 9.36 7.20
CA HIS A 54 -4.70 9.35 7.67
C HIS A 54 -5.04 10.73 8.20
N LYS A 55 -6.09 11.34 7.66
CA LYS A 55 -6.51 12.70 8.02
C LYS A 55 -5.36 13.73 7.94
N GLY A 56 -4.55 13.63 6.89
CA GLY A 56 -3.43 14.53 6.67
C GLY A 56 -2.17 14.28 7.49
N ALA A 57 -2.18 13.29 8.38
CA ALA A 57 -1.02 12.95 9.20
C ALA A 57 -0.36 11.65 8.71
N ILE A 58 0.96 11.64 8.63
CA ILE A 58 1.71 10.42 8.32
C ILE A 58 1.65 9.49 9.54
N ILE A 59 1.02 8.33 9.37
CA ILE A 59 0.88 7.33 10.43
C ILE A 59 1.87 6.18 10.29
N LYS A 60 2.36 5.92 9.09
CA LYS A 60 3.40 4.93 8.81
C LYS A 60 4.25 5.38 7.63
N SER A 61 5.49 4.94 7.64
CA SER A 61 6.41 5.08 6.51
C SER A 61 7.35 3.89 6.49
N GLY A 62 7.91 3.59 5.34
CA GLY A 62 8.84 2.49 5.24
C GLY A 62 9.68 2.53 3.99
N LYS A 63 10.71 1.72 4.00
CA LYS A 63 11.56 1.47 2.84
C LYS A 63 11.94 -0.01 2.80
N TYR A 64 12.13 -0.53 1.61
CA TYR A 64 12.44 -1.92 1.38
C TYR A 64 13.41 -2.05 0.21
N THR A 65 14.33 -2.99 0.30
CA THR A 65 15.33 -3.23 -0.74
C THR A 65 15.29 -4.71 -1.13
N PHE A 66 15.43 -4.97 -2.41
CA PHE A 66 15.59 -6.33 -2.92
C PHE A 66 16.51 -6.36 -4.12
N ILE A 67 17.09 -7.51 -4.38
CA ILE A 67 17.99 -7.73 -5.51
C ILE A 67 17.22 -8.50 -6.58
N ILE A 68 17.39 -8.09 -7.83
CA ILE A 68 16.81 -8.77 -8.98
C ILE A 68 17.90 -9.18 -9.96
N THR A 69 17.69 -10.33 -10.60
CA THR A 69 18.62 -10.87 -11.57
C THR A 69 18.30 -10.46 -13.01
N LYS A 70 17.12 -9.86 -13.23
CA LYS A 70 16.68 -9.40 -14.56
C LYS A 70 16.92 -7.92 -14.73
N VAL A 71 17.33 -7.53 -15.94
CA VAL A 71 17.63 -6.15 -16.30
C VAL A 71 16.33 -5.31 -16.31
N ASN A 72 16.41 -4.10 -15.76
CA ASN A 72 15.40 -3.06 -15.85
C ASN A 72 14.07 -3.38 -15.17
N ASN A 73 14.01 -3.10 -13.87
CA ASN A 73 12.79 -3.33 -13.13
C ASN A 73 12.37 -2.14 -12.24
N SER A 74 12.48 -0.93 -12.77
CA SER A 74 11.91 0.24 -12.11
C SER A 74 10.40 0.07 -11.89
N VAL A 75 9.67 -0.45 -12.88
CA VAL A 75 8.25 -0.74 -12.77
C VAL A 75 7.97 -1.78 -11.69
N ARG A 76 8.80 -2.83 -11.60
CA ARG A 76 8.69 -3.83 -10.53
C ARG A 76 8.89 -3.20 -9.16
N ALA A 77 9.86 -2.31 -9.01
CA ALA A 77 10.09 -1.59 -7.77
C ALA A 77 8.90 -0.70 -7.40
N GLU A 78 8.30 -0.02 -8.37
CA GLU A 78 7.09 0.78 -8.18
C GLU A 78 5.92 -0.08 -7.68
N ILE A 79 5.67 -1.21 -8.32
CA ILE A 79 4.61 -2.13 -7.94
C ILE A 79 4.86 -2.69 -6.53
N ARG A 80 6.10 -3.06 -6.24
CA ARG A 80 6.45 -3.56 -4.92
C ARG A 80 6.24 -2.52 -3.83
N ALA A 81 6.54 -1.25 -4.11
CA ALA A 81 6.30 -0.16 -3.17
C ALA A 81 4.80 -0.03 -2.84
N VAL A 82 3.93 -0.15 -3.85
CA VAL A 82 2.48 -0.15 -3.66
C VAL A 82 2.05 -1.32 -2.78
N ILE A 83 2.57 -2.51 -3.02
CA ILE A 83 2.25 -3.70 -2.22
C ILE A 83 2.64 -3.48 -0.76
N GLN A 84 3.83 -2.97 -0.50
CA GLN A 84 4.30 -2.69 0.86
C GLN A 84 3.41 -1.65 1.55
N ALA A 85 3.04 -0.59 0.84
CA ALA A 85 2.16 0.45 1.36
C ALA A 85 0.77 -0.08 1.71
N LEU A 86 0.17 -0.88 0.81
CA LEU A 86 -1.14 -1.49 1.05
C LEU A 86 -1.10 -2.45 2.24
N GLY A 87 0.01 -3.17 2.42
CA GLY A 87 0.22 -4.05 3.57
C GLY A 87 0.24 -3.30 4.90
N ASP A 88 0.61 -2.03 4.89
CA ASP A 88 0.62 -1.16 6.07
C ASP A 88 -0.72 -0.47 6.34
N CYS A 89 -1.69 -0.61 5.44
CA CYS A 89 -3.03 -0.09 5.63
C CYS A 89 -3.91 -1.09 6.39
N PRO A 90 -4.87 -0.61 7.21
CA PRO A 90 -5.78 -1.51 7.93
C PRO A 90 -6.62 -2.36 6.97
N PRO A 91 -7.04 -3.56 7.42
CA PRO A 91 -7.96 -4.37 6.62
C PRO A 91 -9.27 -3.63 6.34
N LEU A 92 -9.85 -3.88 5.18
CA LEU A 92 -11.19 -3.40 4.79
C LEU A 92 -11.31 -1.87 4.64
N CYS A 93 -10.22 -1.14 4.64
CA CYS A 93 -10.24 0.32 4.50
C CYS A 93 -10.41 0.77 3.05
N SER A 94 -10.72 2.05 2.87
CA SER A 94 -10.65 2.74 1.58
C SER A 94 -9.29 3.43 1.46
N VAL A 95 -8.63 3.28 0.32
CA VAL A 95 -7.28 3.83 0.09
C VAL A 95 -7.22 4.54 -1.24
N ASP A 96 -6.69 5.76 -1.22
CA ASP A 96 -6.23 6.46 -2.41
C ASP A 96 -4.73 6.26 -2.53
N VAL A 97 -4.28 5.66 -3.62
CA VAL A 97 -2.86 5.34 -3.88
C VAL A 97 -2.32 6.29 -4.94
N TYR A 98 -1.27 7.02 -4.58
CA TYR A 98 -0.61 8.00 -5.44
C TYR A 98 0.75 7.48 -5.85
N VAL A 99 0.95 7.33 -7.15
CA VAL A 99 2.24 6.89 -7.74
C VAL A 99 2.56 7.72 -8.98
N ASP A 100 3.84 7.91 -9.25
CA ASP A 100 4.31 8.68 -10.41
C ASP A 100 4.58 7.83 -11.65
N CYS A 101 4.29 6.54 -11.60
CA CYS A 101 4.50 5.61 -12.71
C CYS A 101 3.17 5.12 -13.27
N GLN A 102 2.77 5.66 -14.42
CA GLN A 102 1.52 5.26 -15.10
C GLN A 102 1.52 3.78 -15.49
N VAL A 103 2.66 3.25 -15.93
CA VAL A 103 2.77 1.85 -16.33
C VAL A 103 2.51 0.91 -15.14
N ALA A 104 2.96 1.28 -13.94
CA ALA A 104 2.67 0.50 -12.74
C ALA A 104 1.17 0.45 -12.45
N ILE A 105 0.48 1.59 -12.53
CA ILE A 105 -0.97 1.67 -12.34
C ILE A 105 -1.70 0.80 -13.37
N GLU A 106 -1.34 0.92 -14.65
CA GLU A 106 -1.93 0.13 -15.73
C GLU A 106 -1.79 -1.38 -15.50
N ARG A 107 -0.60 -1.83 -15.12
CA ARG A 107 -0.35 -3.25 -14.84
C ARG A 107 -1.13 -3.76 -13.64
N ILE A 108 -1.23 -2.96 -12.58
CA ILE A 108 -2.02 -3.30 -11.40
C ILE A 108 -3.49 -3.45 -11.78
N GLN A 109 -4.05 -2.48 -12.47
CA GLN A 109 -5.46 -2.49 -12.88
C GLN A 109 -5.79 -3.58 -13.89
N ALA A 110 -4.82 -3.96 -14.72
CA ALA A 110 -4.98 -5.03 -15.70
C ALA A 110 -4.68 -6.43 -15.14
N CYS A 111 -4.35 -6.55 -13.86
CA CYS A 111 -3.95 -7.81 -13.23
C CYS A 111 -2.76 -8.47 -13.94
N ARG A 112 -1.76 -7.66 -14.33
CA ARG A 112 -0.55 -8.12 -15.05
C ARG A 112 0.70 -7.97 -14.19
N LEU A 113 0.66 -8.56 -13.00
CA LEU A 113 1.75 -8.44 -12.04
C LEU A 113 2.68 -9.68 -11.98
N GLY A 114 2.40 -10.69 -12.78
CA GLY A 114 3.22 -11.90 -12.84
C GLY A 114 3.33 -12.56 -11.46
N ASP A 115 4.55 -12.81 -11.01
CA ASP A 115 4.83 -13.42 -9.72
C ASP A 115 4.45 -12.54 -8.51
N LEU A 116 4.24 -11.24 -8.70
CA LEU A 116 3.76 -10.33 -7.66
C LEU A 116 2.24 -10.36 -7.48
N GLN A 117 1.49 -11.00 -8.40
CA GLN A 117 0.03 -11.01 -8.35
C GLN A 117 -0.52 -11.63 -7.05
N PRO A 118 -0.04 -12.79 -6.58
CA PRO A 118 -0.57 -13.37 -5.33
C PRO A 118 -0.37 -12.47 -4.12
N ILE A 119 0.80 -11.85 -3.98
CA ILE A 119 1.10 -10.93 -2.88
C ILE A 119 0.23 -9.67 -2.96
N TYR A 120 0.06 -9.12 -4.15
CA TYR A 120 -0.82 -7.97 -4.37
C TYR A 120 -2.26 -8.31 -3.97
N ASN A 121 -2.78 -9.42 -4.44
CA ASN A 121 -4.14 -9.85 -4.13
C ASN A 121 -4.36 -10.01 -2.63
N LYS A 122 -3.36 -10.49 -1.92
CA LYS A 122 -3.42 -10.66 -0.45
C LYS A 122 -3.54 -9.32 0.27
N VAL A 123 -2.72 -8.34 -0.07
CA VAL A 123 -2.74 -7.03 0.61
C VAL A 123 -3.91 -6.16 0.17
N ALA A 124 -4.42 -6.36 -1.05
CA ALA A 124 -5.55 -5.61 -1.60
C ALA A 124 -6.91 -6.16 -1.18
N LYS A 125 -6.96 -7.41 -0.70
CA LYS A 125 -8.22 -8.10 -0.40
C LYS A 125 -9.08 -7.32 0.58
N GLY A 126 -10.33 -7.09 0.19
CA GLY A 126 -11.31 -6.41 1.02
C GLY A 126 -11.15 -4.89 1.11
N LYS A 127 -10.12 -4.33 0.49
CA LYS A 127 -9.89 -2.89 0.45
C LYS A 127 -10.51 -2.27 -0.79
N THR A 128 -11.04 -1.06 -0.65
CA THR A 128 -11.52 -0.25 -1.77
C THR A 128 -10.39 0.69 -2.19
N ILE A 129 -9.77 0.41 -3.33
CA ILE A 129 -8.54 1.08 -3.74
C ILE A 129 -8.79 1.91 -4.99
N ARG A 130 -8.36 3.18 -4.95
CA ARG A 130 -8.34 4.08 -6.11
C ARG A 130 -6.91 4.50 -6.37
N TYR A 131 -6.50 4.44 -7.65
CA TYR A 131 -5.16 4.82 -8.09
C TYR A 131 -5.17 6.20 -8.72
N HIS A 132 -4.16 7.00 -8.37
CA HIS A 132 -3.97 8.35 -8.89
C HIS A 132 -2.54 8.50 -9.38
N TRP A 133 -2.39 8.96 -10.61
CA TRP A 133 -1.07 9.32 -11.11
C TRP A 133 -0.68 10.71 -10.63
N VAL A 134 0.53 10.85 -10.11
CA VAL A 134 1.14 12.13 -9.77
C VAL A 134 2.35 12.34 -10.65
N LYS A 135 2.56 13.57 -11.11
CA LYS A 135 3.68 13.89 -11.97
C LYS A 135 4.97 13.96 -11.15
N ALA A 136 5.98 13.18 -11.54
CA ALA A 136 7.26 13.15 -10.87
C ALA A 136 7.93 14.55 -10.89
N HIS A 137 8.62 14.90 -9.80
CA HIS A 137 9.42 16.12 -9.66
C HIS A 137 8.64 17.42 -9.94
N ARG A 138 7.37 17.48 -9.54
CA ARG A 138 6.50 18.65 -9.72
C ARG A 138 6.08 19.31 -8.41
N GLY A 139 6.91 19.21 -7.37
CA GLY A 139 6.67 19.89 -6.10
C GLY A 139 5.66 19.21 -5.19
N ASN A 140 5.24 17.97 -5.49
CA ASN A 140 4.44 17.19 -4.55
C ASN A 140 5.34 16.69 -3.43
N MET A 141 5.15 17.25 -2.25
CA MET A 141 6.00 16.97 -1.08
C MET A 141 6.03 15.48 -0.73
N TYR A 142 4.87 14.82 -0.73
CA TYR A 142 4.78 13.41 -0.36
C TYR A 142 5.41 12.50 -1.42
N ASN A 143 5.25 12.84 -2.69
CA ASN A 143 5.90 12.11 -3.78
C ASN A 143 7.42 12.23 -3.69
N GLU A 144 7.92 13.41 -3.37
CA GLU A 144 9.37 13.65 -3.17
C GLU A 144 9.91 12.88 -1.94
N MET A 145 9.12 12.79 -0.88
CA MET A 145 9.49 12.01 0.31
C MET A 145 9.67 10.52 -0.02
N VAL A 146 8.74 9.93 -0.76
CA VAL A 146 8.84 8.51 -1.11
C VAL A 146 9.92 8.23 -2.14
N ASP A 147 10.18 9.17 -3.04
CA ASP A 147 11.32 9.11 -3.95
C ASP A 147 12.64 9.04 -3.16
N SER A 148 12.80 9.91 -2.18
CA SER A 148 13.97 9.92 -1.28
C SER A 148 14.09 8.63 -0.48
N LEU A 149 12.99 8.09 0.02
CA LEU A 149 12.97 6.82 0.74
C LEU A 149 13.42 5.66 -0.16
N ALA A 150 12.89 5.58 -1.38
CA ALA A 150 13.25 4.55 -2.35
C ALA A 150 14.73 4.62 -2.71
N PHE A 151 15.23 5.82 -2.95
CA PHE A 151 16.65 6.06 -3.25
C PHE A 151 17.53 5.66 -2.05
N SER A 152 17.18 6.08 -0.84
CA SER A 152 17.95 5.75 0.37
C SER A 152 17.97 4.25 0.66
N ALA A 153 16.93 3.52 0.27
CA ALA A 153 16.88 2.08 0.39
C ALA A 153 17.98 1.39 -0.44
N ILE A 154 18.26 1.92 -1.63
CA ILE A 154 19.32 1.40 -2.50
C ILE A 154 20.70 1.68 -1.91
N GLU A 155 20.89 2.84 -1.31
CA GLU A 155 22.16 3.29 -0.74
C GLU A 155 22.51 2.58 0.58
N SER A 156 21.56 1.97 1.24
CA SER A 156 21.78 1.29 2.54
C SER A 156 22.32 -0.13 2.44
#